data_7a616f18951ef20e458c91945f6cc355
#
_entry.id   7a616f18951ef20e458c91945f6cc355
#
_cell.length_a   1.000
_cell.length_b   1.000
_cell.length_c   1.000
_cell.angle_alpha   90.00
_cell.angle_beta   90.00
_cell.angle_gamma   90.00
#
_symmetry.space_group_name_H-M   'P 1'
#
loop_
_entity.id
_entity.type
_entity.pdbx_description
1 polymer ?
#
loop_
_entity_poly.entity_id
_entity_poly.type
_entity_poly.pdbx_seq_one_letter_code
_entity_poly.pdbx_strand_id
1 'polypeptide(L)'
;MTELADLVLTPDERARGIGVDSVLFVMDWTGEEEPGALAAFVAGRIRAFGAQPDGVDTDVVQRAAEADPTLGRGDLPIRQLHHLSGVLAPLGFTLAVHDDGTDSYPVLVLRTGGQPPTGLTHQGQPVRDWASPPTETLVSLDCPGCGEMLVWQLPATGSLADEHCDCGTALFDATGRPLPDVTLHD
;
A
#
# COMPACT_ATOMS: atom_id res chain seq x y z
N MET A 1 -18.64 8.72 13.94
CA MET A 1 -17.39 8.51 13.16
C MET A 1 -16.62 7.42 13.87
N THR A 2 -16.28 6.34 13.21
CA THR A 2 -15.46 5.25 13.78
C THR A 2 -14.01 5.74 13.80
N GLU A 3 -13.38 5.71 14.96
CA GLU A 3 -11.97 6.10 15.07
C GLU A 3 -11.05 4.92 14.71
N LEU A 4 -9.87 5.21 14.19
CA LEU A 4 -8.88 4.19 13.83
C LEU A 4 -8.59 3.25 15.01
N ALA A 5 -8.43 3.80 16.22
CA ALA A 5 -8.18 3.04 17.44
C ALA A 5 -9.26 1.99 17.74
N ASP A 6 -10.52 2.25 17.36
CA ASP A 6 -11.63 1.29 17.56
C ASP A 6 -11.51 0.06 16.65
N LEU A 7 -10.83 0.21 15.54
CA LEU A 7 -10.65 -0.84 14.52
C LEU A 7 -9.38 -1.64 14.70
N VAL A 8 -8.30 -1.01 15.19
CA VAL A 8 -6.98 -1.65 15.30
C VAL A 8 -6.66 -2.17 16.70
N LEU A 9 -7.30 -1.63 17.74
CA LEU A 9 -7.05 -2.04 19.14
C LEU A 9 -8.20 -2.85 19.68
N THR A 10 -7.88 -3.91 20.40
CA THR A 10 -8.86 -4.63 21.22
C THR A 10 -9.33 -3.79 22.43
N PRO A 11 -10.49 -4.08 23.02
CA PRO A 11 -10.94 -3.39 24.22
C PRO A 11 -9.92 -3.44 25.37
N ASP A 12 -9.24 -4.59 25.54
CA ASP A 12 -8.23 -4.77 26.59
C ASP A 12 -6.96 -3.94 26.33
N GLU A 13 -6.54 -3.83 25.09
CA GLU A 13 -5.40 -2.97 24.70
C GLU A 13 -5.71 -1.51 24.99
N ARG A 14 -6.90 -1.05 24.61
CA ARG A 14 -7.36 0.33 24.92
C ARG A 14 -7.44 0.58 26.41
N ALA A 15 -7.99 -0.37 27.18
CA ALA A 15 -8.07 -0.24 28.64
C ALA A 15 -6.69 -0.14 29.31
N ARG A 16 -5.66 -0.72 28.69
CA ARG A 16 -4.26 -0.62 29.13
C ARG A 16 -3.52 0.61 28.60
N GLY A 17 -4.18 1.46 27.83
CA GLY A 17 -3.57 2.68 27.24
C GLY A 17 -2.60 2.39 26.10
N ILE A 18 -2.73 1.26 25.41
CA ILE A 18 -1.91 0.95 24.23
C ILE A 18 -2.35 1.86 23.09
N GLY A 19 -1.40 2.51 22.44
CA GLY A 19 -1.63 3.36 21.28
C GLY A 19 -1.54 2.59 19.95
N VAL A 20 -2.02 3.23 18.88
CA VAL A 20 -2.00 2.68 17.50
C VAL A 20 -0.58 2.32 17.06
N ASP A 21 0.42 3.14 17.39
CA ASP A 21 1.83 2.90 17.05
C ASP A 21 2.39 1.58 17.60
N SER A 22 1.83 1.10 18.71
CA SER A 22 2.26 -0.17 19.32
C SER A 22 1.72 -1.41 18.60
N VAL A 23 0.81 -1.23 17.65
CA VAL A 23 0.18 -2.30 16.85
C VAL A 23 0.34 -2.06 15.35
N LEU A 24 1.35 -1.30 14.99
CA LEU A 24 1.77 -1.00 13.63
C LEU A 24 3.05 -1.80 13.35
N PHE A 25 3.12 -2.42 12.18
CA PHE A 25 4.30 -3.13 11.68
C PHE A 25 4.88 -2.33 10.53
N VAL A 26 6.15 -1.97 10.61
CA VAL A 26 6.83 -1.26 9.53
C VAL A 26 7.67 -2.24 8.72
N MET A 27 7.40 -2.35 7.44
CA MET A 27 8.17 -3.14 6.50
C MET A 27 8.87 -2.20 5.51
N ASP A 28 10.17 -2.41 5.30
CA ASP A 28 10.91 -1.69 4.27
C ASP A 28 10.37 -2.03 2.88
N TRP A 29 10.51 -1.10 1.92
CA TRP A 29 10.09 -1.34 0.54
C TRP A 29 10.83 -2.53 -0.11
N THR A 30 12.01 -2.90 0.40
CA THR A 30 12.78 -4.05 -0.07
C THR A 30 12.33 -5.38 0.54
N GLY A 31 11.46 -5.34 1.55
CA GLY A 31 10.88 -6.50 2.20
C GLY A 31 11.12 -6.58 3.71
N GLU A 32 10.79 -7.73 4.24
CA GLU A 32 10.95 -8.06 5.67
C GLU A 32 12.42 -8.22 6.05
N GLU A 33 12.83 -7.73 7.23
CA GLU A 33 14.15 -8.03 7.79
C GLU A 33 14.28 -9.52 8.13
N GLU A 34 13.22 -10.10 8.70
CA GLU A 34 13.12 -11.53 9.03
C GLU A 34 11.98 -12.15 8.22
N PRO A 35 12.25 -13.18 7.40
CA PRO A 35 11.21 -13.85 6.62
C PRO A 35 10.05 -14.34 7.49
N GLY A 36 8.82 -14.00 7.12
CA GLY A 36 7.60 -14.36 7.83
C GLY A 36 7.22 -13.45 9.00
N ALA A 37 7.99 -12.37 9.27
CA ALA A 37 7.67 -11.42 10.33
C ALA A 37 6.32 -10.73 10.11
N LEU A 38 6.02 -10.33 8.87
CA LEU A 38 4.73 -9.75 8.51
C LEU A 38 3.57 -10.73 8.75
N ALA A 39 3.71 -11.98 8.31
CA ALA A 39 2.69 -13.01 8.54
C ALA A 39 2.49 -13.28 10.04
N ALA A 40 3.58 -13.36 10.80
CA ALA A 40 3.53 -13.53 12.25
C ALA A 40 2.83 -12.35 12.96
N PHE A 41 3.13 -11.12 12.56
CA PHE A 41 2.45 -9.91 13.04
C PHE A 41 0.95 -9.98 12.76
N VAL A 42 0.56 -10.20 11.50
CA VAL A 42 -0.85 -10.28 11.08
C VAL A 42 -1.59 -11.37 11.85
N ALA A 43 -1.01 -12.57 11.95
CA ALA A 43 -1.58 -13.67 12.73
C ALA A 43 -1.73 -13.30 14.21
N GLY A 44 -0.77 -12.60 14.78
CA GLY A 44 -0.82 -12.10 16.16
C GLY A 44 -1.99 -11.13 16.37
N ARG A 45 -2.22 -10.20 15.43
CA ARG A 45 -3.35 -9.26 15.49
C ARG A 45 -4.70 -9.96 15.42
N ILE A 46 -4.86 -10.93 14.50
CA ILE A 46 -6.09 -11.72 14.38
C ILE A 46 -6.41 -12.45 15.69
N ARG A 47 -5.39 -13.11 16.29
CA ARG A 47 -5.55 -13.80 17.58
C ARG A 47 -5.91 -12.84 18.71
N ALA A 48 -5.34 -11.64 18.72
CA ALA A 48 -5.68 -10.62 19.73
C ALA A 48 -7.17 -10.25 19.67
N PHE A 49 -7.77 -10.26 18.48
CA PHE A 49 -9.21 -10.07 18.29
C PHE A 49 -10.05 -11.34 18.54
N GLY A 50 -9.43 -12.45 18.96
CA GLY A 50 -10.12 -13.71 19.29
C GLY A 50 -10.49 -14.56 18.07
N ALA A 51 -9.94 -14.27 16.89
CA ALA A 51 -10.14 -15.04 15.66
C ALA A 51 -8.97 -16.00 15.37
N GLN A 52 -9.21 -16.98 14.49
CA GLN A 52 -8.16 -17.89 14.03
C GLN A 52 -7.48 -17.32 12.78
N PRO A 53 -6.14 -17.33 12.71
CA PRO A 53 -5.39 -16.78 11.58
C PRO A 53 -5.22 -17.83 10.45
N ASP A 54 -6.31 -18.47 10.03
CA ASP A 54 -6.27 -19.50 9.02
C ASP A 54 -5.79 -18.93 7.68
N GLY A 55 -4.79 -19.57 7.07
CA GLY A 55 -4.22 -19.15 5.80
C GLY A 55 -3.28 -17.94 5.85
N VAL A 56 -3.02 -17.38 7.04
CA VAL A 56 -2.06 -16.28 7.20
C VAL A 56 -0.65 -16.83 7.14
N ASP A 57 -0.12 -16.91 5.92
CA ASP A 57 1.21 -17.45 5.60
C ASP A 57 1.73 -16.76 4.33
N THR A 58 2.97 -16.31 4.33
CA THR A 58 3.64 -15.70 3.19
C THR A 58 4.63 -16.61 2.47
N ASP A 59 4.87 -17.80 2.98
CA ASP A 59 5.83 -18.76 2.41
C ASP A 59 5.48 -19.17 0.97
N VAL A 60 4.18 -19.25 0.65
CA VAL A 60 3.71 -19.53 -0.71
C VAL A 60 4.11 -18.45 -1.69
N VAL A 61 4.03 -17.19 -1.25
CA VAL A 61 4.43 -16.01 -2.04
C VAL A 61 5.93 -15.96 -2.21
N GLN A 62 6.68 -16.20 -1.12
CA GLN A 62 8.14 -16.26 -1.11
C GLN A 62 8.65 -17.29 -2.11
N ARG A 63 8.16 -18.53 -2.05
CA ARG A 63 8.55 -19.61 -2.97
C ARG A 63 8.20 -19.31 -4.42
N ALA A 64 7.05 -18.69 -4.66
CA ALA A 64 6.66 -18.27 -6.01
C ALA A 64 7.59 -17.18 -6.55
N ALA A 65 7.98 -16.22 -5.70
CA ALA A 65 8.92 -15.17 -6.04
C ALA A 65 10.33 -15.71 -6.36
N GLU A 66 10.84 -16.65 -5.55
CA GLU A 66 12.13 -17.30 -5.80
C GLU A 66 12.18 -18.06 -7.13
N ALA A 67 11.03 -18.51 -7.62
CA ALA A 67 10.91 -19.21 -8.91
C ALA A 67 10.67 -18.27 -10.10
N ASP A 68 10.45 -16.99 -9.86
CA ASP A 68 10.12 -16.00 -10.89
C ASP A 68 11.35 -15.14 -11.26
N PRO A 69 12.02 -15.41 -12.39
CA PRO A 69 13.22 -14.66 -12.79
C PRO A 69 12.92 -13.22 -13.24
N THR A 70 11.65 -12.86 -13.37
CA THR A 70 11.23 -11.50 -13.81
C THR A 70 10.94 -10.58 -12.63
N LEU A 71 10.98 -11.12 -11.39
CA LEU A 71 10.69 -10.35 -10.20
C LEU A 71 11.75 -9.27 -9.98
N GLY A 72 11.28 -8.01 -9.95
CA GLY A 72 12.10 -6.87 -9.63
C GLY A 72 12.31 -6.67 -8.13
N ARG A 73 13.26 -5.81 -7.79
CA ARG A 73 13.45 -5.38 -6.39
C ARG A 73 12.22 -4.59 -5.94
N GLY A 74 11.65 -4.94 -4.80
CA GLY A 74 10.44 -4.30 -4.26
C GLY A 74 9.11 -5.00 -4.62
N ASP A 75 9.10 -5.93 -5.58
CA ASP A 75 7.86 -6.62 -5.97
C ASP A 75 7.38 -7.63 -4.91
N LEU A 76 8.31 -8.27 -4.21
CA LEU A 76 7.96 -9.28 -3.20
C LEU A 76 7.09 -8.72 -2.07
N PRO A 77 7.44 -7.59 -1.42
CA PRO A 77 6.59 -6.96 -0.39
C PRO A 77 5.17 -6.68 -0.89
N ILE A 78 5.04 -6.15 -2.09
CA ILE A 78 3.74 -5.86 -2.71
C ILE A 78 2.92 -7.14 -2.88
N ARG A 79 3.53 -8.22 -3.37
CA ARG A 79 2.86 -9.53 -3.52
C ARG A 79 2.44 -10.13 -2.17
N GLN A 80 3.28 -10.00 -1.14
CA GLN A 80 2.96 -10.45 0.21
C GLN A 80 1.75 -9.68 0.79
N LEU A 81 1.75 -8.35 0.65
CA LEU A 81 0.65 -7.51 1.11
C LEU A 81 -0.67 -7.83 0.37
N HIS A 82 -0.62 -8.02 -0.96
CA HIS A 82 -1.80 -8.44 -1.73
C HIS A 82 -2.32 -9.81 -1.31
N HIS A 83 -1.44 -10.78 -1.10
CA HIS A 83 -1.82 -12.10 -0.63
C HIS A 83 -2.52 -12.03 0.72
N LEU A 84 -1.92 -11.36 1.70
CA LEU A 84 -2.48 -11.22 3.05
C LEU A 84 -3.80 -10.43 3.04
N SER A 85 -3.92 -9.38 2.23
CA SER A 85 -5.19 -8.66 2.07
C SER A 85 -6.31 -9.58 1.60
N GLY A 86 -6.03 -10.45 0.62
CA GLY A 86 -6.98 -11.45 0.13
C GLY A 86 -7.38 -12.49 1.19
N VAL A 87 -6.44 -12.92 2.03
CA VAL A 87 -6.68 -13.86 3.13
C VAL A 87 -7.49 -13.22 4.26
N LEU A 88 -7.27 -11.95 4.55
CA LEU A 88 -7.91 -11.22 5.65
C LEU A 88 -9.38 -10.90 5.40
N ALA A 89 -9.73 -10.55 4.16
CA ALA A 89 -11.09 -10.11 3.82
C ALA A 89 -12.19 -11.11 4.24
N PRO A 90 -12.11 -12.42 3.93
CA PRO A 90 -13.12 -13.39 4.37
C PRO A 90 -13.15 -13.62 5.89
N LEU A 91 -12.07 -13.27 6.61
CA LEU A 91 -12.00 -13.34 8.06
C LEU A 91 -12.62 -12.10 8.75
N GLY A 92 -13.07 -11.11 7.99
CA GLY A 92 -13.65 -9.87 8.49
C GLY A 92 -12.62 -8.82 8.91
N PHE A 93 -11.39 -8.95 8.40
CA PHE A 93 -10.30 -8.00 8.63
C PHE A 93 -9.89 -7.33 7.33
N THR A 94 -9.25 -6.18 7.46
CA THR A 94 -8.67 -5.41 6.36
C THR A 94 -7.20 -5.16 6.66
N LEU A 95 -6.34 -5.41 5.70
CA LEU A 95 -4.96 -4.95 5.73
C LEU A 95 -4.95 -3.49 5.29
N ALA A 96 -4.44 -2.62 6.12
CA ALA A 96 -4.33 -1.20 5.80
C ALA A 96 -2.88 -0.73 5.90
N VAL A 97 -2.57 0.34 5.18
CA VAL A 97 -1.26 0.99 5.20
C VAL A 97 -1.46 2.44 5.61
N HIS A 98 -0.64 2.89 6.54
CA HIS A 98 -0.51 4.29 6.89
C HIS A 98 0.41 4.97 5.88
N ASP A 99 -0.11 5.95 5.16
CA ASP A 99 0.64 6.67 4.13
C ASP A 99 1.36 7.85 4.79
N ASP A 100 2.57 7.61 5.27
CA ASP A 100 3.40 8.60 5.96
C ASP A 100 4.40 9.32 5.03
N GLY A 101 4.34 9.02 3.72
CA GLY A 101 5.21 9.62 2.71
C GLY A 101 6.65 9.06 2.72
N THR A 102 6.88 7.93 3.38
CA THR A 102 8.19 7.24 3.37
C THR A 102 8.19 6.08 2.37
N ASP A 103 9.39 5.56 2.07
CA ASP A 103 9.58 4.36 1.22
C ASP A 103 9.30 3.05 1.99
N SER A 104 8.56 3.10 3.07
CA SER A 104 8.20 1.93 3.86
C SER A 104 6.69 1.65 3.80
N TYR A 105 6.32 0.46 4.24
CA TYR A 105 4.92 0.05 4.41
C TYR A 105 4.58 -0.07 5.90
N PRO A 106 4.07 0.98 6.54
CA PRO A 106 3.54 0.89 7.90
C PRO A 106 2.16 0.21 7.87
N VAL A 107 2.13 -1.07 8.25
CA VAL A 107 0.99 -1.98 8.09
C VAL A 107 0.16 -2.05 9.35
N LEU A 108 -1.15 -2.03 9.21
CA LEU A 108 -2.17 -2.18 10.25
C LEU A 108 -3.15 -3.29 9.87
N VAL A 109 -3.68 -4.00 10.88
CA VAL A 109 -4.78 -4.95 10.72
C VAL A 109 -6.03 -4.37 11.39
N LEU A 110 -7.04 -4.06 10.57
CA LEU A 110 -8.31 -3.47 11.01
C LEU A 110 -9.38 -4.54 11.10
N ARG A 111 -10.15 -4.54 12.19
CA ARG A 111 -11.36 -5.34 12.32
C ARG A 111 -12.53 -4.57 11.71
N THR A 112 -12.92 -4.90 10.48
CA THR A 112 -13.88 -4.12 9.69
C THR A 112 -15.22 -4.81 9.46
N GLY A 113 -15.32 -6.11 9.77
CA GLY A 113 -16.52 -6.89 9.46
C GLY A 113 -16.80 -7.03 7.96
N GLY A 114 -15.77 -6.84 7.10
CA GLY A 114 -15.87 -7.01 5.65
C GLY A 114 -16.12 -5.73 4.85
N GLN A 115 -16.27 -4.58 5.52
CA GLN A 115 -16.34 -3.29 4.83
C GLN A 115 -15.15 -2.41 5.23
N PRO A 116 -14.22 -2.11 4.31
CA PRO A 116 -13.12 -1.22 4.60
C PRO A 116 -13.66 0.19 4.91
N PRO A 117 -13.23 0.79 6.03
CA PRO A 117 -13.62 2.14 6.39
C PRO A 117 -12.92 3.16 5.48
N THR A 118 -13.59 4.25 5.22
CA THR A 118 -13.04 5.38 4.45
C THR A 118 -12.74 6.57 5.37
N GLY A 119 -11.75 7.39 4.98
CA GLY A 119 -11.43 8.63 5.68
C GLY A 119 -10.74 8.45 7.02
N LEU A 120 -10.11 7.30 7.26
CA LEU A 120 -9.27 7.09 8.44
C LEU A 120 -7.96 7.86 8.32
N THR A 121 -7.51 8.40 9.45
CA THR A 121 -6.22 9.07 9.54
C THR A 121 -5.47 8.62 10.79
N HIS A 122 -4.15 8.66 10.74
CA HIS A 122 -3.24 8.49 11.86
C HIS A 122 -2.17 9.58 11.82
N GLN A 123 -2.00 10.32 12.91
CA GLN A 123 -1.06 11.45 12.98
C GLN A 123 -1.25 12.49 11.83
N GLY A 124 -2.49 12.65 11.36
CA GLY A 124 -2.82 13.58 10.27
C GLY A 124 -2.62 13.03 8.85
N GLN A 125 -2.05 11.84 8.71
CA GLN A 125 -1.83 11.18 7.43
C GLN A 125 -2.90 10.10 7.17
N PRO A 126 -3.25 9.83 5.91
CA PRO A 126 -4.28 8.86 5.56
C PRO A 126 -3.88 7.43 5.93
N VAL A 127 -4.89 6.66 6.37
CA VAL A 127 -4.81 5.19 6.50
C VAL A 127 -5.75 4.60 5.48
N ARG A 128 -5.19 3.90 4.49
CA ARG A 128 -5.95 3.34 3.38
C ARG A 128 -5.95 1.81 3.44
N ASP A 129 -7.04 1.21 2.97
CA ASP A 129 -7.10 -0.21 2.67
C ASP A 129 -6.08 -0.55 1.57
N TRP A 130 -5.27 -1.58 1.79
CA TRP A 130 -4.30 -2.04 0.80
C TRP A 130 -4.95 -2.50 -0.52
N ALA A 131 -6.13 -3.10 -0.46
CA ALA A 131 -6.87 -3.54 -1.64
C ALA A 131 -7.48 -2.39 -2.45
N SER A 132 -7.58 -1.20 -1.86
CA SER A 132 -8.08 -0.01 -2.57
C SER A 132 -6.99 0.54 -3.50
N PRO A 133 -7.35 1.02 -4.68
CA PRO A 133 -6.38 1.67 -5.55
C PRO A 133 -5.73 2.85 -4.82
N PRO A 134 -4.46 3.16 -5.09
CA PRO A 134 -3.81 4.32 -4.51
C PRO A 134 -4.62 5.58 -4.82
N THR A 135 -4.70 6.49 -3.85
CA THR A 135 -5.40 7.78 -4.02
C THR A 135 -4.65 8.72 -4.97
N GLU A 136 -3.37 8.46 -5.16
CA GLU A 136 -2.47 9.22 -6.02
C GLU A 136 -1.60 8.26 -6.82
N THR A 137 -1.23 8.69 -8.02
CA THR A 137 -0.33 7.95 -8.91
C THR A 137 0.83 8.87 -9.26
N LEU A 138 2.05 8.39 -9.13
CA LEU A 138 3.23 9.06 -9.67
C LEU A 138 3.36 8.68 -11.14
N VAL A 139 3.53 9.69 -11.98
CA VAL A 139 3.87 9.52 -13.40
C VAL A 139 5.20 10.21 -13.61
N SER A 140 6.17 9.48 -14.16
CA SER A 140 7.48 10.04 -14.47
C SER A 140 7.93 9.66 -15.88
N LEU A 141 8.66 10.56 -16.52
CA LEU A 141 9.23 10.37 -17.86
C LEU A 141 10.41 11.31 -18.08
N ASP A 142 11.24 10.98 -19.07
CA ASP A 142 12.21 11.93 -19.61
C ASP A 142 11.60 12.62 -20.85
N CYS A 143 11.67 13.96 -20.88
CA CYS A 143 11.17 14.73 -22.01
C CYS A 143 11.93 14.36 -23.29
N PRO A 144 11.26 13.91 -24.37
CA PRO A 144 11.94 13.55 -25.63
C PRO A 144 12.60 14.74 -26.32
N GLY A 145 12.19 15.98 -25.97
CA GLY A 145 12.75 17.19 -26.59
C GLY A 145 14.00 17.71 -25.90
N CYS A 146 14.10 17.68 -24.59
CA CYS A 146 15.22 18.26 -23.84
C CYS A 146 15.90 17.30 -22.85
N GLY A 147 15.35 16.10 -22.62
CA GLY A 147 15.90 15.10 -21.70
C GLY A 147 15.67 15.42 -20.22
N GLU A 148 14.87 16.41 -19.88
CA GLU A 148 14.52 16.74 -18.50
C GLU A 148 13.60 15.66 -17.92
N MET A 149 13.92 15.19 -16.71
CA MET A 149 13.06 14.27 -15.98
C MET A 149 11.89 15.03 -15.36
N LEU A 150 10.69 14.62 -15.71
CA LEU A 150 9.44 15.21 -15.24
C LEU A 150 8.70 14.20 -14.36
N VAL A 151 8.12 14.68 -13.25
CA VAL A 151 7.38 13.86 -12.29
C VAL A 151 6.10 14.58 -11.92
N TRP A 152 4.98 13.87 -12.02
CA TRP A 152 3.67 14.35 -11.55
C TRP A 152 3.12 13.40 -10.50
N GLN A 153 2.57 13.98 -9.45
CA GLN A 153 1.75 13.29 -8.47
C GLN A 153 0.28 13.59 -8.79
N LEU A 154 -0.41 12.60 -9.28
CA LEU A 154 -1.80 12.76 -9.74
C LEU A 154 -2.77 12.12 -8.76
N PRO A 155 -3.85 12.80 -8.38
CA PRO A 155 -4.96 12.12 -7.71
C PRO A 155 -5.55 11.03 -8.61
N ALA A 156 -6.24 10.04 -8.05
CA ALA A 156 -6.79 8.90 -8.79
C ALA A 156 -7.68 9.29 -9.99
N THR A 157 -8.24 10.51 -9.98
CA THR A 157 -9.03 11.09 -11.08
C THR A 157 -8.26 12.15 -11.87
N GLY A 158 -6.98 12.31 -11.59
CA GLY A 158 -6.11 13.27 -12.29
C GLY A 158 -5.84 12.87 -13.72
N SER A 159 -5.55 13.85 -14.57
CA SER A 159 -5.22 13.64 -15.98
C SER A 159 -4.10 14.58 -16.38
N LEU A 160 -3.22 14.09 -17.24
CA LEU A 160 -2.16 14.86 -17.89
C LEU A 160 -2.57 15.30 -19.32
N ALA A 161 -3.89 15.49 -19.54
CA ALA A 161 -4.38 15.91 -20.85
C ALA A 161 -3.73 17.23 -21.29
N ASP A 162 -3.22 17.25 -22.53
CA ASP A 162 -2.53 18.39 -23.13
C ASP A 162 -1.31 18.91 -22.36
N GLU A 163 -0.68 18.06 -21.52
CA GLU A 163 0.52 18.47 -20.76
C GLU A 163 1.74 18.61 -21.65
N HIS A 164 2.55 19.62 -21.36
CA HIS A 164 3.74 19.97 -22.11
C HIS A 164 4.93 20.15 -21.17
N CYS A 165 6.12 19.85 -21.66
CA CYS A 165 7.37 20.25 -20.99
C CYS A 165 7.61 21.74 -21.10
N ASP A 166 8.35 22.35 -20.17
CA ASP A 166 8.75 23.76 -20.20
C ASP A 166 9.54 24.13 -21.48
N CYS A 167 10.17 23.16 -22.12
CA CYS A 167 10.81 23.37 -23.44
C CYS A 167 9.80 23.48 -24.61
N GLY A 168 8.51 23.32 -24.35
CA GLY A 168 7.43 23.41 -25.34
C GLY A 168 7.11 22.08 -26.05
N THR A 169 7.80 20.98 -25.72
CA THR A 169 7.50 19.65 -26.27
C THR A 169 6.18 19.14 -25.67
N ALA A 170 5.21 18.79 -26.53
CA ALA A 170 3.98 18.13 -26.10
C ALA A 170 4.30 16.71 -25.60
N LEU A 171 3.70 16.32 -24.48
CA LEU A 171 3.96 15.04 -23.82
C LEU A 171 2.74 14.11 -23.86
N PHE A 172 1.54 14.68 -23.69
CA PHE A 172 0.29 13.93 -23.65
C PHE A 172 -0.73 14.52 -24.62
N ASP A 173 -1.62 13.67 -25.13
CA ASP A 173 -2.74 14.11 -25.94
C ASP A 173 -3.91 14.66 -25.11
N ALA A 174 -4.96 15.17 -25.77
CA ALA A 174 -6.16 15.70 -25.12
C ALA A 174 -6.94 14.66 -24.26
N THR A 175 -6.59 13.39 -24.33
CA THR A 175 -7.15 12.34 -23.48
C THR A 175 -6.24 11.94 -22.32
N GLY A 176 -5.05 12.53 -22.21
CA GLY A 176 -4.05 12.21 -21.19
C GLY A 176 -3.22 10.97 -21.50
N ARG A 177 -3.22 10.50 -22.77
CA ARG A 177 -2.35 9.40 -23.19
C ARG A 177 -0.99 9.94 -23.62
N PRO A 178 0.11 9.25 -23.26
CA PRO A 178 1.43 9.66 -23.72
C PRO A 178 1.49 9.63 -25.24
N LEU A 179 2.16 10.64 -25.83
CA LEU A 179 2.42 10.67 -27.26
C LEU A 179 3.44 9.57 -27.65
N PRO A 180 3.50 9.18 -28.95
CA PRO A 180 4.28 8.00 -29.38
C PRO A 180 5.79 8.03 -29.01
N ASP A 181 6.35 9.23 -28.89
CA ASP A 181 7.79 9.42 -28.56
C ASP A 181 8.03 9.55 -27.05
N VAL A 182 6.97 9.45 -26.23
CA VAL A 182 7.04 9.57 -24.77
C VAL A 182 7.03 8.18 -24.15
N THR A 183 8.05 7.87 -23.35
CA THR A 183 8.14 6.63 -22.58
C THR A 183 8.00 6.95 -21.10
N LEU A 184 7.01 6.35 -20.44
CA LEU A 184 6.85 6.46 -19.00
C LEU A 184 7.86 5.55 -18.30
N HIS A 185 8.35 5.99 -17.16
CA HIS A 185 9.12 5.14 -16.24
C HIS A 185 8.14 4.32 -15.37
N ASP A 186 8.45 3.04 -15.21
CA ASP A 186 7.71 2.11 -14.34
C ASP A 186 8.15 2.23 -12.88
#